data_323f9bf0bc5b48466224331f76e447b4
#
_entry.id   323f9bf0bc5b48466224331f76e447b4
#
_cell.length_a   1.000
_cell.length_b   1.000
_cell.length_c   1.000
_cell.angle_alpha   90.00
_cell.angle_beta   90.00
_cell.angle_gamma   90.00
#
_symmetry.space_group_name_H-M   'P 1'
#
loop_
_entity.id
_entity.type
_entity.pdbx_description
1 polymer ?
#
loop_
_entity_poly.entity_id
_entity_poly.type
_entity_poly.pdbx_seq_one_letter_code
_entity_poly.pdbx_strand_id
1 'polypeptide(L)'
;FVGKFLRKRKSLPAIALTTDSSVLTSIGNDCSFDYVFSRQVEALVNKGDVVFGISTSGNSVNIINALQLARKKNAKTVGLLGNKGGKIKKFVDIALVVDSSSTPRIQEVHRTIYHIICELVEKHI
;
A
#
# COMPACT_ATOMS: atom_id res chain seq x y z
N PHE A 1 2.65 -0.19 -13.14
CA PHE A 1 2.75 -1.63 -13.40
C PHE A 1 1.84 -2.05 -14.56
N VAL A 2 0.57 -1.69 -14.59
CA VAL A 2 -0.34 -2.01 -15.71
C VAL A 2 0.12 -1.37 -17.01
N GLY A 3 0.43 -0.07 -17.01
CA GLY A 3 1.09 0.58 -18.14
C GLY A 3 2.57 0.21 -18.24
N LYS A 4 3.36 1.08 -18.83
CA LYS A 4 4.83 1.00 -18.78
C LYS A 4 5.37 2.05 -17.79
N PHE A 5 6.56 1.82 -17.25
CA PHE A 5 7.32 2.86 -16.55
C PHE A 5 8.44 3.39 -17.48
N LEU A 6 9.56 2.72 -17.59
CA LEU A 6 10.64 3.12 -18.49
C LEU A 6 10.74 2.20 -19.73
N ARG A 7 10.43 0.92 -19.59
CA ARG A 7 10.64 -0.09 -20.62
C ARG A 7 9.30 -0.56 -21.22
N LYS A 8 9.30 -0.87 -22.53
CA LYS A 8 8.19 -1.56 -23.18
C LYS A 8 8.19 -3.03 -22.74
N ARG A 9 7.12 -3.48 -22.11
CA ARG A 9 6.96 -4.84 -21.57
C ARG A 9 5.48 -5.22 -21.47
N LYS A 10 5.20 -6.48 -21.14
CA LYS A 10 3.84 -6.91 -20.81
C LYS A 10 3.32 -6.19 -19.55
N SER A 11 2.01 -5.99 -19.49
CA SER A 11 1.34 -5.44 -18.30
C SER A 11 1.54 -6.35 -17.10
N LEU A 12 1.77 -5.74 -15.94
CA LEU A 12 1.80 -6.44 -14.66
C LEU A 12 0.50 -6.15 -13.90
N PRO A 13 -0.12 -7.16 -13.27
CA PRO A 13 -1.33 -6.96 -12.49
C PRO A 13 -1.04 -6.05 -11.29
N ALA A 14 -1.77 -4.96 -11.19
CA ALA A 14 -1.71 -4.04 -10.05
C ALA A 14 -3.01 -3.25 -9.94
N ILE A 15 -3.51 -3.08 -8.73
CA ILE A 15 -4.76 -2.36 -8.44
C ILE A 15 -4.49 -1.33 -7.36
N ALA A 16 -4.91 -0.08 -7.61
CA ALA A 16 -4.95 0.95 -6.59
C ALA A 16 -6.33 0.94 -5.91
N LEU A 17 -6.40 0.60 -4.64
CA LEU A 17 -7.65 0.52 -3.87
C LEU A 17 -8.25 1.89 -3.54
N THR A 18 -7.65 2.95 -4.03
CA THR A 18 -8.11 4.34 -3.87
C THR A 18 -8.89 4.88 -5.07
N THR A 19 -9.13 4.07 -6.11
CA THR A 19 -9.65 4.57 -7.39
C THR A 19 -11.14 4.32 -7.59
N ASP A 20 -11.72 3.32 -6.95
CA ASP A 20 -13.16 3.08 -7.00
C ASP A 20 -13.88 3.93 -5.95
N SER A 21 -14.38 5.09 -6.39
CA SER A 21 -15.06 6.03 -5.50
C SER A 21 -16.38 5.48 -4.97
N SER A 22 -17.09 4.64 -5.73
CA SER A 22 -18.33 4.01 -5.28
C SER A 22 -18.07 3.05 -4.12
N VAL A 23 -17.04 2.22 -4.22
CA VAL A 23 -16.63 1.29 -3.15
C VAL A 23 -16.18 2.06 -1.91
N LEU A 24 -15.34 3.10 -2.08
CA LEU A 24 -14.86 3.90 -0.95
C LEU A 24 -15.99 4.61 -0.21
N THR A 25 -16.92 5.23 -0.95
CA THR A 25 -18.02 5.98 -0.36
C THR A 25 -19.07 5.08 0.28
N SER A 26 -19.44 3.94 -0.35
CA SER A 26 -20.41 3.01 0.21
C SER A 26 -19.89 2.37 1.50
N ILE A 27 -18.67 1.86 1.51
CA ILE A 27 -18.08 1.26 2.72
C ILE A 27 -17.90 2.31 3.81
N GLY A 28 -17.44 3.51 3.44
CA GLY A 28 -17.27 4.61 4.39
C GLY A 28 -18.58 5.06 5.05
N ASN A 29 -19.67 5.07 4.28
CA ASN A 29 -21.01 5.44 4.75
C ASN A 29 -21.68 4.32 5.57
N ASP A 30 -21.65 3.09 5.06
CA ASP A 30 -22.43 1.97 5.62
C ASP A 30 -21.72 1.27 6.78
N CYS A 31 -20.39 1.35 6.84
CA CYS A 31 -19.59 0.71 7.89
C CYS A 31 -18.75 1.74 8.65
N SER A 32 -17.56 2.05 8.11
CA SER A 32 -16.63 3.06 8.62
C SER A 32 -15.49 3.23 7.61
N PHE A 33 -14.89 4.41 7.60
CA PHE A 33 -13.68 4.67 6.80
C PHE A 33 -12.49 3.78 7.21
N ASP A 34 -12.52 3.24 8.42
CA ASP A 34 -11.50 2.30 8.90
C ASP A 34 -11.46 0.98 8.13
N TYR A 35 -12.53 0.63 7.40
CA TYR A 35 -12.66 -0.63 6.67
C TYR A 35 -12.59 -0.49 5.14
N VAL A 36 -12.47 0.73 4.61
CA VAL A 36 -12.54 0.99 3.15
C VAL A 36 -11.52 0.19 2.34
N PHE A 37 -10.35 -0.09 2.90
CA PHE A 37 -9.34 -0.90 2.24
C PHE A 37 -9.39 -2.37 2.65
N SER A 38 -9.68 -2.69 3.90
CA SER A 38 -9.75 -4.09 4.35
C SER A 38 -10.87 -4.86 3.65
N ARG A 39 -12.03 -4.24 3.38
CA ARG A 39 -13.11 -4.86 2.60
C ARG A 39 -12.68 -5.21 1.17
N GLN A 40 -11.88 -4.34 0.54
CA GLN A 40 -11.34 -4.61 -0.79
C GLN A 40 -10.25 -5.70 -0.75
N VAL A 41 -9.39 -5.68 0.28
CA VAL A 41 -8.40 -6.75 0.52
C VAL A 41 -9.09 -8.10 0.74
N GLU A 42 -10.21 -8.13 1.47
CA GLU A 42 -11.01 -9.34 1.67
C GLU A 42 -11.45 -9.98 0.35
N ALA A 43 -11.95 -9.15 -0.57
CA ALA A 43 -12.49 -9.57 -1.84
C ALA A 43 -11.44 -9.93 -2.89
N LEU A 44 -10.34 -9.18 -2.96
CA LEU A 44 -9.42 -9.21 -4.09
C LEU A 44 -8.11 -9.96 -3.83
N VAL A 45 -7.59 -9.92 -2.59
CA VAL A 45 -6.26 -10.43 -2.28
C VAL A 45 -6.25 -11.93 -2.11
N ASN A 46 -5.27 -12.58 -2.71
CA ASN A 46 -5.03 -14.01 -2.63
C ASN A 46 -3.65 -14.31 -2.01
N LYS A 47 -3.45 -15.57 -1.61
CA LYS A 47 -2.15 -16.05 -1.15
C LYS A 47 -1.08 -15.79 -2.22
N GLY A 48 0.03 -15.20 -1.81
CA GLY A 48 1.17 -14.87 -2.68
C GLY A 48 1.12 -13.47 -3.30
N ASP A 49 0.00 -12.76 -3.18
CA ASP A 49 -0.07 -11.36 -3.59
C ASP A 49 0.79 -10.47 -2.67
N VAL A 50 1.05 -9.25 -3.13
CA VAL A 50 1.72 -8.20 -2.36
C VAL A 50 0.75 -7.07 -2.09
N VAL A 51 0.55 -6.74 -0.81
CA VAL A 51 -0.26 -5.58 -0.40
C VAL A 51 0.68 -4.48 0.09
N PHE A 52 0.62 -3.34 -0.59
CA PHE A 52 1.47 -2.18 -0.35
C PHE A 52 0.67 -1.08 0.34
N GLY A 53 0.96 -0.82 1.61
CA GLY A 53 0.29 0.20 2.42
C GLY A 53 1.15 1.46 2.55
N ILE A 54 0.56 2.64 2.31
CA ILE A 54 1.24 3.93 2.41
C ILE A 54 0.61 4.73 3.55
N SER A 55 1.42 5.13 4.53
CA SER A 55 0.97 5.95 5.67
C SER A 55 2.09 6.83 6.19
N THR A 56 1.95 8.15 6.08
CA THR A 56 2.95 9.11 6.58
C THR A 56 3.11 9.08 8.09
N SER A 57 2.07 8.73 8.84
CA SER A 57 2.14 8.56 10.30
C SER A 57 2.53 7.14 10.74
N GLY A 58 2.37 6.14 9.86
CA GLY A 58 2.47 4.72 10.22
C GLY A 58 1.36 4.23 11.17
N ASN A 59 0.29 5.03 11.36
CA ASN A 59 -0.77 4.74 12.34
C ASN A 59 -2.19 4.79 11.76
N SER A 60 -2.36 4.97 10.45
CA SER A 60 -3.68 5.03 9.79
C SER A 60 -4.43 3.71 9.99
N VAL A 61 -5.59 3.76 10.66
CA VAL A 61 -6.36 2.57 11.07
C VAL A 61 -6.82 1.77 9.87
N ASN A 62 -7.29 2.41 8.82
CA ASN A 62 -7.71 1.75 7.57
C ASN A 62 -6.56 0.97 6.90
N ILE A 63 -5.33 1.51 6.91
CA ILE A 63 -4.14 0.83 6.39
C ILE A 63 -3.74 -0.34 7.31
N ILE A 64 -3.81 -0.15 8.64
CA ILE A 64 -3.54 -1.21 9.62
C ILE A 64 -4.48 -2.39 9.37
N ASN A 65 -5.79 -2.15 9.29
CA ASN A 65 -6.80 -3.18 9.08
C ASN A 65 -6.56 -3.96 7.78
N ALA A 66 -6.27 -3.23 6.68
CA ALA A 66 -5.99 -3.84 5.38
C ALA A 66 -4.75 -4.74 5.41
N LEU A 67 -3.63 -4.25 5.96
CA LEU A 67 -2.37 -5.00 6.01
C LEU A 67 -2.44 -6.19 6.96
N GLN A 68 -3.15 -6.07 8.09
CA GLN A 68 -3.37 -7.21 9.00
C GLN A 68 -4.21 -8.30 8.34
N LEU A 69 -5.25 -7.94 7.59
CA LEU A 69 -6.07 -8.90 6.85
C LEU A 69 -5.27 -9.55 5.72
N ALA A 70 -4.47 -8.78 4.98
CA ALA A 70 -3.58 -9.31 3.93
C ALA A 70 -2.64 -10.40 4.48
N ARG A 71 -2.05 -10.18 5.65
CA ARG A 71 -1.22 -11.19 6.32
C ARG A 71 -1.99 -12.46 6.67
N LYS A 72 -3.23 -12.33 7.20
CA LYS A 72 -4.11 -13.49 7.48
C LYS A 72 -4.43 -14.28 6.21
N LYS A 73 -4.46 -13.63 5.05
CA LYS A 73 -4.65 -14.25 3.74
C LYS A 73 -3.34 -14.80 3.12
N ASN A 74 -2.23 -14.77 3.85
CA ASN A 74 -0.90 -15.19 3.39
C ASN A 74 -0.38 -14.39 2.18
N ALA A 75 -0.78 -13.13 2.06
CA ALA A 75 -0.16 -12.17 1.18
C ALA A 75 1.09 -11.56 1.84
N LYS A 76 2.04 -11.10 1.04
CA LYS A 76 3.18 -10.31 1.52
C LYS A 76 2.76 -8.87 1.77
N THR A 77 3.30 -8.24 2.81
CA THR A 77 2.94 -6.88 3.21
C THR A 77 4.13 -5.95 3.20
N VAL A 78 3.96 -4.80 2.54
CA VAL A 78 4.97 -3.74 2.48
C VAL A 78 4.36 -2.46 3.04
N GLY A 79 5.04 -1.84 3.98
CA GLY A 79 4.68 -0.52 4.51
C GLY A 79 5.63 0.56 4.01
N LEU A 80 5.11 1.57 3.32
CA LEU A 80 5.84 2.79 3.00
C LEU A 80 5.39 3.88 3.98
N LEU A 81 6.25 4.19 4.94
CA LEU A 81 5.87 4.84 6.18
C LEU A 81 6.69 6.12 6.42
N GLY A 82 6.15 7.01 7.22
CA GLY A 82 6.85 8.17 7.72
C GLY A 82 7.05 8.14 9.24
N ASN A 83 7.56 9.23 9.79
CA ASN A 83 7.91 9.36 11.20
C ASN A 83 8.87 8.24 11.64
N LYS A 84 8.54 7.50 12.68
CA LYS A 84 9.29 6.31 13.13
C LYS A 84 8.68 4.99 12.64
N GLY A 85 7.71 5.05 11.71
CA GLY A 85 7.02 3.90 11.14
C GLY A 85 5.74 3.48 11.89
N GLY A 86 5.47 4.08 13.04
CA GLY A 86 4.25 3.86 13.82
C GLY A 86 3.97 2.40 14.16
N LYS A 87 2.68 2.07 14.29
CA LYS A 87 2.22 0.71 14.59
C LYS A 87 2.45 -0.24 13.42
N ILE A 88 2.33 0.24 12.17
CA ILE A 88 2.43 -0.58 10.96
C ILE A 88 3.81 -1.24 10.85
N LYS A 89 4.89 -0.52 11.15
CA LYS A 89 6.27 -1.05 11.12
C LYS A 89 6.43 -2.36 11.89
N LYS A 90 5.64 -2.57 12.96
CA LYS A 90 5.81 -3.69 13.89
C LYS A 90 5.34 -5.04 13.33
N PHE A 91 4.53 -5.04 12.26
CA PHE A 91 3.90 -6.27 11.80
C PHE A 91 3.93 -6.50 10.28
N VAL A 92 4.41 -5.56 9.48
CA VAL A 92 4.59 -5.80 8.03
C VAL A 92 5.85 -6.61 7.76
N ASP A 93 5.87 -7.32 6.63
CA ASP A 93 7.05 -8.11 6.23
C ASP A 93 8.22 -7.19 5.84
N ILE A 94 7.93 -6.06 5.17
CA ILE A 94 8.94 -5.05 4.79
C ILE A 94 8.43 -3.67 5.20
N ALA A 95 9.22 -2.92 5.96
CA ALA A 95 8.94 -1.54 6.31
C ALA A 95 9.99 -0.61 5.72
N LEU A 96 9.56 0.27 4.81
CA LEU A 96 10.36 1.38 4.28
C LEU A 96 9.95 2.64 5.05
N VAL A 97 10.85 3.17 5.88
CA VAL A 97 10.53 4.27 6.80
C VAL A 97 11.32 5.51 6.43
N VAL A 98 10.61 6.60 6.15
CA VAL A 98 11.20 7.93 6.01
C VAL A 98 11.16 8.61 7.38
N ASP A 99 12.31 8.68 8.04
CA ASP A 99 12.46 9.26 9.38
C ASP A 99 12.41 10.79 9.31
N SER A 100 11.20 11.32 9.24
CA SER A 100 10.88 12.75 9.24
C SER A 100 9.50 12.97 9.85
N SER A 101 9.30 14.09 10.51
CA SER A 101 7.98 14.53 11.01
C SER A 101 7.23 15.42 10.01
N SER A 102 7.88 15.85 8.95
CA SER A 102 7.28 16.70 7.92
C SER A 102 6.56 15.88 6.86
N THR A 103 5.23 15.89 6.87
CA THR A 103 4.41 15.14 5.90
C THR A 103 4.79 15.43 4.44
N PRO A 104 4.96 16.69 3.98
CA PRO A 104 5.38 16.95 2.60
C PRO A 104 6.73 16.31 2.25
N ARG A 105 7.70 16.38 3.16
CA ARG A 105 9.03 15.77 2.93
C ARG A 105 8.95 14.24 2.87
N ILE A 106 8.14 13.63 3.75
CA ILE A 106 7.87 12.19 3.70
C ILE A 106 7.29 11.82 2.34
N GLN A 107 6.28 12.53 1.86
CA GLN A 107 5.61 12.24 0.59
C GLN A 107 6.52 12.41 -0.64
N GLU A 108 7.42 13.39 -0.64
CA GLU A 108 8.43 13.56 -1.68
C GLU A 108 9.37 12.34 -1.76
N VAL A 109 9.84 11.88 -0.62
CA VAL A 109 10.70 10.69 -0.54
C VAL A 109 9.91 9.41 -0.89
N HIS A 110 8.66 9.28 -0.43
CA HIS A 110 7.78 8.18 -0.82
C HIS A 110 7.63 8.09 -2.35
N ARG A 111 7.45 9.23 -3.03
CA ARG A 111 7.38 9.29 -4.49
C ARG A 111 8.65 8.77 -5.13
N THR A 112 9.80 9.17 -4.64
CA THR A 112 11.10 8.69 -5.13
C THR A 112 11.22 7.18 -4.93
N ILE A 113 10.86 6.66 -3.74
CA ILE A 113 10.96 5.24 -3.41
C ILE A 113 10.11 4.39 -4.36
N TYR A 114 8.83 4.74 -4.60
CA TYR A 114 8.03 3.89 -5.47
C TYR A 114 8.44 3.99 -6.95
N HIS A 115 9.04 5.09 -7.41
CA HIS A 115 9.66 5.14 -8.74
C HIS A 115 10.86 4.20 -8.83
N ILE A 116 11.73 4.16 -7.81
CA ILE A 116 12.84 3.21 -7.74
C ILE A 116 12.33 1.77 -7.75
N ILE A 117 11.28 1.47 -6.97
CA ILE A 117 10.66 0.14 -6.96
C ILE A 117 10.15 -0.25 -8.36
N CYS A 118 9.47 0.67 -9.05
CA CYS A 118 8.99 0.43 -10.42
C CYS A 118 10.16 0.13 -11.38
N GLU A 119 11.25 0.88 -11.29
CA GLU A 119 12.45 0.66 -12.10
C GLU A 119 13.10 -0.69 -11.82
N LEU A 120 13.26 -1.03 -10.52
CA LEU A 120 13.87 -2.30 -10.12
C LEU A 120 13.02 -3.49 -10.57
N VAL A 121 11.70 -3.42 -10.43
CA VAL A 121 10.81 -4.48 -10.92
C VAL A 121 10.94 -4.63 -12.43
N GLU A 122 10.95 -3.52 -13.20
CA GLU A 122 11.13 -3.60 -14.67
C GLU A 122 12.49 -4.16 -15.12
N LYS A 123 13.52 -4.10 -14.27
CA LYS A 123 14.83 -4.71 -14.57
C LYS A 123 14.86 -6.22 -14.37
N HIS A 124 13.93 -6.76 -13.57
CA HIS A 124 13.94 -8.17 -13.17
C HIS A 124 12.87 -9.03 -13.86
N ILE A 125 12.15 -8.47 -14.81
CA ILE A 125 11.10 -9.17 -15.59
C ILE A 125 11.39 -9.18 -17.07
#